data_92c7b9718bf271ee91555e87140a3170
#
_entry.id   92c7b9718bf271ee91555e87140a3170
#
_cell.length_a   1.000
_cell.length_b   1.000
_cell.length_c   1.000
_cell.angle_alpha   90.00
_cell.angle_beta   90.00
_cell.angle_gamma   90.00
#
_symmetry.space_group_name_H-M   'P 1'
#
loop_
_entity.id
_entity.type
_entity.pdbx_description
1 polymer ?
#
loop_
_entity_poly.entity_id
_entity_poly.type
_entity_poly.pdbx_seq_one_letter_code
_entity_poly.pdbx_strand_id
1 'polypeptide(L)'
;MPISVPLRPIAYAPARIVCERGIDGALRCRSTEPLAPHDVSLARLFRTAVERNPAGLFLAERAGGGWSKLTYAAARPLVDALAASLIERGLSAERPVVILSANAIDHALLTLAGHTAGVPVAPISVAYSLQSQDHAKLKHIAALLTPGLVYVADTGPFAKALAALDLAGAELVTSSNGANIEGVTTFDQMTQGRPGPALEKAVASIGAATIAKFLFTSGSTDLPKGVINTHGMLAANQQQLAQIWPFLDDAPLVLLDWLPWNHTFGANHNFNLVLRHAGTMFIDSGRPVPGLIEETVRNLAEVSPTIYFNVPAGYAALLPFLERDEALARAFFAKLRLIFYAGAALPQDLWERLEAVSQRATGERVPMTSSWGTTETSPLSTAAHFAIERAGPIGVPVPGVELKLVPTADKLEVRVRGPNVTPGYWNRGDLTRAAFDEEGFYKPGDAVRFADPADPGKGIVFDGRLAEDFKLATGTWVAVGVLRVGALAAASPALQDAIVAGENRASIGMLAWLSAAGCHKLTGCNAPLCELARHPTLREHVRQAIVRWNADHPGSSQRISRVLLLPDTPSIDANEITDKGYINQRLALERRKADVERLFAAAPDGEVLVISPAP
;
A
#
# COMPACT_ATOMS: atom_id res chain seq x y z
N MET A 1 -9.01 -18.89 -36.57
CA MET A 1 -8.49 -17.95 -35.56
C MET A 1 -9.26 -18.22 -34.27
N PRO A 2 -8.65 -18.43 -33.13
CA PRO A 2 -9.40 -18.52 -31.87
C PRO A 2 -10.17 -17.20 -31.72
N ILE A 3 -11.46 -17.28 -31.44
CA ILE A 3 -12.29 -16.11 -31.15
C ILE A 3 -11.68 -15.50 -29.89
N SER A 4 -11.10 -14.30 -30.03
CA SER A 4 -10.53 -13.57 -28.88
C SER A 4 -11.68 -13.29 -27.91
N VAL A 5 -11.58 -13.81 -26.69
CA VAL A 5 -12.58 -13.56 -25.64
C VAL A 5 -12.67 -12.05 -25.41
N PRO A 6 -13.87 -11.45 -25.45
CA PRO A 6 -14.03 -10.01 -25.35
C PRO A 6 -13.57 -9.47 -24.00
N LEU A 7 -12.97 -8.28 -24.03
CA LEU A 7 -12.72 -7.51 -22.80
C LEU A 7 -14.05 -6.88 -22.36
N ARG A 8 -14.39 -7.01 -21.07
CA ARG A 8 -15.58 -6.36 -20.49
C ARG A 8 -15.49 -4.85 -20.71
N PRO A 9 -16.50 -4.22 -21.31
CA PRO A 9 -16.44 -2.78 -21.60
C PRO A 9 -16.37 -1.95 -20.32
N ILE A 10 -15.45 -1.00 -20.31
CA ILE A 10 -15.28 -0.01 -19.23
C ILE A 10 -15.01 1.36 -19.86
N ALA A 11 -15.70 2.38 -19.38
CA ALA A 11 -15.51 3.74 -19.82
C ALA A 11 -14.36 4.40 -19.04
N TYR A 12 -13.24 4.62 -19.70
CA TYR A 12 -12.16 5.48 -19.22
C TYR A 12 -12.25 6.85 -19.89
N ALA A 13 -11.82 7.90 -19.17
CA ALA A 13 -11.56 9.17 -19.83
C ALA A 13 -10.33 9.05 -20.75
N PRO A 14 -10.26 9.83 -21.85
CA PRO A 14 -9.12 9.79 -22.76
C PRO A 14 -7.79 10.10 -22.05
N ALA A 15 -6.81 9.22 -22.23
CA ALA A 15 -5.47 9.34 -21.64
C ALA A 15 -4.56 10.22 -22.53
N ARG A 16 -4.90 11.51 -22.66
CA ARG A 16 -4.16 12.46 -23.50
C ARG A 16 -3.09 13.16 -22.68
N ILE A 17 -1.84 13.07 -23.13
CA ILE A 17 -0.70 13.74 -22.48
C ILE A 17 0.11 14.56 -23.47
N VAL A 18 0.85 15.52 -22.94
CA VAL A 18 1.93 16.21 -23.64
C VAL A 18 3.22 16.00 -22.85
N CYS A 19 4.30 15.69 -23.57
CA CYS A 19 5.65 15.57 -23.02
C CYS A 19 6.57 16.53 -23.77
N GLU A 20 7.21 17.44 -23.06
CA GLU A 20 8.10 18.47 -23.60
C GLU A 20 9.49 18.30 -23.00
N ARG A 21 10.53 18.39 -23.83
CA ARG A 21 11.92 18.35 -23.38
C ARG A 21 12.38 19.75 -23.00
N GLY A 22 12.79 19.91 -21.73
CA GLY A 22 13.38 21.14 -21.24
C GLY A 22 14.82 21.33 -21.71
N ILE A 23 15.33 22.55 -21.54
CA ILE A 23 16.74 22.92 -21.82
C ILE A 23 17.73 22.18 -20.90
N ASP A 24 17.26 21.73 -19.75
CA ASP A 24 17.95 20.88 -18.76
C ASP A 24 18.01 19.40 -19.17
N GLY A 25 17.45 19.05 -20.34
CA GLY A 25 17.36 17.68 -20.84
C GLY A 25 16.27 16.83 -20.20
N ALA A 26 15.62 17.29 -19.13
CA ALA A 26 14.51 16.60 -18.50
C ALA A 26 13.25 16.63 -19.39
N LEU A 27 12.42 15.59 -19.30
CA LEU A 27 11.12 15.56 -19.95
C LEU A 27 10.05 15.97 -18.92
N ARG A 28 9.18 16.90 -19.29
CA ARG A 28 8.01 17.29 -18.49
C ARG A 28 6.76 16.77 -19.16
N CYS A 29 6.09 15.82 -18.49
CA CYS A 29 4.89 15.15 -18.99
C CYS A 29 3.68 15.50 -18.11
N ARG A 30 2.56 15.90 -18.72
CA ARG A 30 1.32 16.23 -18.02
C ARG A 30 0.10 15.82 -18.82
N SER A 31 -1.03 15.61 -18.15
CA SER A 31 -2.32 15.46 -18.82
C SER A 31 -2.68 16.75 -19.57
N THR A 32 -3.31 16.63 -20.72
CA THR A 32 -3.92 17.79 -21.42
C THR A 32 -5.21 18.23 -20.77
N GLU A 33 -5.85 17.33 -20.01
CA GLU A 33 -7.07 17.65 -19.27
C GLU A 33 -6.73 18.33 -17.94
N PRO A 34 -7.27 19.52 -17.65
CA PRO A 34 -7.07 20.17 -16.36
C PRO A 34 -7.82 19.42 -15.26
N LEU A 35 -7.35 19.56 -14.01
CA LEU A 35 -8.12 19.13 -12.85
C LEU A 35 -9.36 20.01 -12.73
N ALA A 36 -10.55 19.40 -12.75
CA ALA A 36 -11.81 20.11 -12.64
C ALA A 36 -11.99 20.70 -11.23
N PRO A 37 -12.80 21.79 -11.11
CA PRO A 37 -13.19 22.32 -9.82
C PRO A 37 -13.81 21.25 -8.92
N HIS A 38 -13.43 21.25 -7.64
CA HIS A 38 -13.90 20.28 -6.66
C HIS A 38 -13.91 20.88 -5.26
N ASP A 39 -14.65 20.25 -4.35
CA ASP A 39 -14.60 20.60 -2.94
C ASP A 39 -13.26 20.14 -2.34
N VAL A 40 -12.65 21.01 -1.56
CA VAL A 40 -11.36 20.76 -0.92
C VAL A 40 -11.47 20.12 0.47
N SER A 41 -12.70 19.88 0.97
CA SER A 41 -12.96 19.41 2.33
C SER A 41 -13.50 17.98 2.35
N LEU A 42 -12.77 17.06 2.98
CA LEU A 42 -13.25 15.69 3.22
C LEU A 42 -14.49 15.67 4.13
N ALA A 43 -14.64 16.65 5.04
CA ALA A 43 -15.84 16.78 5.86
C ALA A 43 -17.08 17.08 5.00
N ARG A 44 -16.95 18.01 4.03
CA ARG A 44 -18.04 18.30 3.09
C ARG A 44 -18.27 17.12 2.13
N LEU A 45 -17.22 16.43 1.71
CA LEU A 45 -17.35 15.22 0.89
C LEU A 45 -18.22 14.17 1.60
N PHE A 46 -17.97 13.91 2.89
CA PHE A 46 -18.80 13.01 3.69
C PHE A 46 -20.26 13.51 3.81
N ARG A 47 -20.46 14.80 4.10
CA ARG A 47 -21.81 15.39 4.18
C ARG A 47 -22.57 15.25 2.86
N THR A 48 -21.92 15.52 1.74
CA THR A 48 -22.50 15.32 0.39
C THR A 48 -22.84 13.83 0.13
N ALA A 49 -22.02 12.89 0.58
CA ALA A 49 -22.34 11.47 0.46
C ALA A 49 -23.59 11.09 1.27
N VAL A 50 -23.74 11.63 2.49
CA VAL A 50 -24.95 11.46 3.31
C VAL A 50 -26.18 12.00 2.60
N GLU A 51 -26.10 13.19 2.00
CA GLU A 51 -27.22 13.83 1.27
C GLU A 51 -27.59 13.04 0.02
N ARG A 52 -26.61 12.52 -0.71
CA ARG A 52 -26.84 11.75 -1.95
C ARG A 52 -27.45 10.37 -1.70
N ASN A 53 -27.08 9.70 -0.60
CA ASN A 53 -27.48 8.32 -0.35
C ASN A 53 -27.71 8.04 1.14
N PRO A 54 -28.66 8.75 1.81
CA PRO A 54 -28.83 8.64 3.27
C PRO A 54 -29.16 7.21 3.75
N ALA A 55 -30.01 6.48 3.03
CA ALA A 55 -30.39 5.10 3.36
C ALA A 55 -29.37 4.05 2.88
N GLY A 56 -28.37 4.47 2.08
CA GLY A 56 -27.34 3.57 1.54
C GLY A 56 -26.47 2.99 2.64
N LEU A 57 -26.07 1.74 2.45
CA LEU A 57 -25.08 1.11 3.30
C LEU A 57 -23.73 1.80 3.07
N PHE A 58 -23.14 2.36 4.13
CA PHE A 58 -21.85 3.00 4.09
C PHE A 58 -20.75 1.99 4.45
N LEU A 59 -20.81 1.44 5.67
CA LEU A 59 -19.82 0.49 6.17
C LEU A 59 -20.50 -0.79 6.65
N ALA A 60 -19.79 -1.90 6.51
CA ALA A 60 -20.13 -3.16 7.14
C ALA A 60 -18.87 -3.85 7.65
N GLU A 61 -18.91 -4.42 8.85
CA GLU A 61 -17.84 -5.24 9.42
C GLU A 61 -18.39 -6.54 10.02
N ARG A 62 -17.57 -7.56 10.15
CA ARG A 62 -18.00 -8.84 10.74
C ARG A 62 -18.27 -8.69 12.23
N ALA A 63 -19.46 -9.14 12.64
CA ALA A 63 -19.86 -9.23 14.05
C ALA A 63 -20.85 -10.38 14.25
N GLY A 64 -20.65 -11.18 15.27
CA GLY A 64 -21.60 -12.24 15.66
C GLY A 64 -21.96 -13.25 14.57
N GLY A 65 -21.05 -13.54 13.63
CA GLY A 65 -21.27 -14.45 12.50
C GLY A 65 -21.96 -13.82 11.28
N GLY A 66 -22.41 -12.55 11.38
CA GLY A 66 -23.01 -11.77 10.29
C GLY A 66 -22.22 -10.48 9.99
N TRP A 67 -22.93 -9.51 9.44
CA TRP A 67 -22.44 -8.17 9.16
C TRP A 67 -23.13 -7.14 10.05
N SER A 68 -22.36 -6.43 10.90
CA SER A 68 -22.78 -5.16 11.49
C SER A 68 -22.76 -4.10 10.40
N LYS A 69 -23.89 -3.41 10.20
CA LYS A 69 -24.12 -2.50 9.07
C LYS A 69 -24.41 -1.09 9.55
N LEU A 70 -23.75 -0.11 8.92
CA LEU A 70 -23.92 1.31 9.20
C LEU A 70 -24.31 2.05 7.92
N THR A 71 -25.49 2.69 7.92
CA THR A 71 -25.92 3.54 6.80
C THR A 71 -25.30 4.95 6.90
N TYR A 72 -25.30 5.71 5.79
CA TYR A 72 -24.83 7.10 5.81
C TYR A 72 -25.63 7.97 6.79
N ALA A 73 -26.96 7.81 6.83
CA ALA A 73 -27.83 8.54 7.77
C ALA A 73 -27.52 8.22 9.24
N ALA A 74 -27.19 6.94 9.54
CA ALA A 74 -26.82 6.55 10.90
C ALA A 74 -25.41 6.99 11.28
N ALA A 75 -24.48 7.05 10.33
CA ALA A 75 -23.12 7.50 10.56
C ALA A 75 -23.02 9.00 10.88
N ARG A 76 -23.84 9.85 10.24
CA ARG A 76 -23.76 11.29 10.36
C ARG A 76 -23.85 11.81 11.79
N PRO A 77 -24.89 11.49 12.58
CA PRO A 77 -24.99 11.98 13.95
C PRO A 77 -23.85 11.49 14.85
N LEU A 78 -23.32 10.27 14.63
CA LEU A 78 -22.18 9.74 15.37
C LEU A 78 -20.91 10.55 15.06
N VAL A 79 -20.65 10.83 13.78
CA VAL A 79 -19.50 11.66 13.35
C VAL A 79 -19.60 13.08 13.92
N ASP A 80 -20.77 13.70 13.86
CA ASP A 80 -20.97 15.05 14.38
C ASP A 80 -20.80 15.11 15.91
N ALA A 81 -21.28 14.10 16.66
CA ALA A 81 -21.11 13.99 18.10
C ALA A 81 -19.64 13.77 18.50
N LEU A 82 -18.96 12.84 17.82
CA LEU A 82 -17.53 12.62 18.01
C LEU A 82 -16.72 13.88 17.68
N ALA A 83 -17.02 14.58 16.58
CA ALA A 83 -16.34 15.81 16.21
C ALA A 83 -16.54 16.92 17.25
N ALA A 84 -17.74 17.08 17.78
CA ALA A 84 -18.02 18.01 18.90
C ALA A 84 -17.18 17.65 20.13
N SER A 85 -17.09 16.36 20.46
CA SER A 85 -16.29 15.84 21.57
C SER A 85 -14.78 16.12 21.40
N LEU A 86 -14.25 16.06 20.15
CA LEU A 86 -12.85 16.42 19.85
C LEU A 86 -12.61 17.93 20.02
N ILE A 87 -13.57 18.77 19.58
CA ILE A 87 -13.50 20.23 19.72
C ILE A 87 -13.52 20.64 21.20
N GLU A 88 -14.42 20.06 22.00
CA GLU A 88 -14.53 20.33 23.44
C GLU A 88 -13.22 20.02 24.21
N ARG A 89 -12.44 19.05 23.75
CA ARG A 89 -11.14 18.66 24.29
C ARG A 89 -9.98 19.56 23.83
N GLY A 90 -10.26 20.54 22.97
CA GLY A 90 -9.24 21.43 22.43
C GLY A 90 -8.16 20.72 21.63
N LEU A 91 -8.55 19.67 20.88
CA LEU A 91 -7.63 18.98 19.99
C LEU A 91 -7.34 19.82 18.74
N SER A 92 -6.14 19.66 18.19
CA SER A 92 -5.65 20.49 17.08
C SER A 92 -4.56 19.74 16.28
N ALA A 93 -3.91 20.42 15.34
CA ALA A 93 -2.77 19.86 14.64
C ALA A 93 -1.57 19.55 15.56
N GLU A 94 -1.39 20.35 16.61
CA GLU A 94 -0.35 20.18 17.63
C GLU A 94 -0.74 19.16 18.71
N ARG A 95 -2.02 18.81 18.77
CA ARG A 95 -2.58 17.81 19.68
C ARG A 95 -3.51 16.86 18.91
N PRO A 96 -2.98 16.09 17.96
CA PRO A 96 -3.79 15.23 17.07
C PRO A 96 -4.35 14.01 17.78
N VAL A 97 -5.21 13.28 17.06
CA VAL A 97 -5.71 11.97 17.47
C VAL A 97 -4.80 10.88 16.92
N VAL A 98 -4.24 10.03 17.77
CA VAL A 98 -3.55 8.79 17.38
C VAL A 98 -4.53 7.63 17.43
N ILE A 99 -4.53 6.78 16.41
CA ILE A 99 -5.41 5.60 16.29
C ILE A 99 -4.57 4.33 16.24
N LEU A 100 -4.67 3.51 17.29
CA LEU A 100 -4.05 2.18 17.40
C LEU A 100 -5.13 1.10 17.18
N SER A 101 -5.53 0.93 15.93
CA SER A 101 -6.61 0.01 15.55
C SER A 101 -6.37 -0.53 14.14
N ALA A 102 -6.82 -1.76 13.90
CA ALA A 102 -7.09 -2.23 12.55
C ALA A 102 -8.26 -1.45 11.94
N ASN A 103 -8.61 -1.75 10.68
CA ASN A 103 -9.81 -1.20 10.05
C ASN A 103 -11.05 -1.65 10.84
N ALA A 104 -11.91 -0.70 11.19
CA ALA A 104 -13.15 -0.94 11.93
C ALA A 104 -14.12 0.23 11.74
N ILE A 105 -15.39 0.06 12.04
CA ILE A 105 -16.40 1.14 11.98
C ILE A 105 -16.00 2.27 12.91
N ASP A 106 -15.57 2.00 14.15
CA ASP A 106 -15.17 3.03 15.12
C ASP A 106 -13.95 3.83 14.64
N HIS A 107 -12.97 3.16 14.02
CA HIS A 107 -11.81 3.80 13.40
C HIS A 107 -12.26 4.77 12.29
N ALA A 108 -13.19 4.34 11.43
CA ALA A 108 -13.74 5.18 10.36
C ALA A 108 -14.48 6.40 10.92
N LEU A 109 -15.36 6.19 11.91
CA LEU A 109 -16.13 7.25 12.56
C LEU A 109 -15.22 8.28 13.21
N LEU A 110 -14.18 7.84 13.93
CA LEU A 110 -13.21 8.75 14.56
C LEU A 110 -12.38 9.52 13.52
N THR A 111 -12.00 8.86 12.42
CA THR A 111 -11.32 9.52 11.29
C THR A 111 -12.19 10.61 10.67
N LEU A 112 -13.47 10.32 10.40
CA LEU A 112 -14.42 11.29 9.85
C LEU A 112 -14.72 12.41 10.84
N ALA A 113 -14.77 12.11 12.14
CA ALA A 113 -14.91 13.12 13.20
C ALA A 113 -13.72 14.07 13.22
N GLY A 114 -12.49 13.56 13.14
CA GLY A 114 -11.28 14.36 13.01
C GLY A 114 -11.33 15.27 11.79
N HIS A 115 -11.69 14.73 10.62
CA HIS A 115 -11.88 15.52 9.40
C HIS A 115 -12.94 16.61 9.58
N THR A 116 -14.04 16.33 10.30
CA THR A 116 -15.15 17.25 10.52
C THR A 116 -14.80 18.34 11.54
N ALA A 117 -14.01 18.02 12.55
CA ALA A 117 -13.52 18.96 13.56
C ALA A 117 -12.32 19.80 13.08
N GLY A 118 -11.69 19.46 11.95
CA GLY A 118 -10.42 20.04 11.52
C GLY A 118 -9.22 19.58 12.37
N VAL A 119 -9.34 18.42 13.01
CA VAL A 119 -8.30 17.79 13.86
C VAL A 119 -7.65 16.63 13.08
N PRO A 120 -6.34 16.66 12.87
CA PRO A 120 -5.67 15.56 12.19
C PRO A 120 -5.77 14.25 12.95
N VAL A 121 -5.94 13.14 12.21
CA VAL A 121 -5.84 11.79 12.74
C VAL A 121 -4.56 11.12 12.26
N ALA A 122 -3.96 10.30 13.09
CA ALA A 122 -2.76 9.52 12.80
C ALA A 122 -3.02 8.04 13.05
N PRO A 123 -3.54 7.29 12.06
CA PRO A 123 -3.64 5.85 12.17
C PRO A 123 -2.25 5.23 12.09
N ILE A 124 -1.89 4.48 13.13
CA ILE A 124 -0.56 3.87 13.27
C ILE A 124 -0.66 2.37 12.96
N SER A 125 0.35 1.85 12.28
CA SER A 125 0.44 0.43 11.98
C SER A 125 0.33 -0.41 13.25
N VAL A 126 -0.64 -1.33 13.28
CA VAL A 126 -0.83 -2.26 14.40
C VAL A 126 0.41 -3.14 14.62
N ALA A 127 1.25 -3.33 13.62
CA ALA A 127 2.49 -4.08 13.75
C ALA A 127 3.47 -3.43 14.74
N TYR A 128 3.49 -2.09 14.84
CA TYR A 128 4.34 -1.38 15.81
C TYR A 128 3.87 -1.55 17.26
N SER A 129 2.61 -1.95 17.46
CA SER A 129 2.04 -2.26 18.77
C SER A 129 2.06 -3.74 19.09
N LEU A 130 1.75 -4.62 18.13
CA LEU A 130 1.47 -6.03 18.37
C LEU A 130 2.62 -6.97 18.00
N GLN A 131 3.52 -6.56 17.09
CA GLN A 131 4.64 -7.40 16.62
C GLN A 131 6.00 -6.88 17.10
N SER A 132 6.13 -5.58 17.33
CA SER A 132 7.34 -4.97 17.88
C SER A 132 7.57 -5.41 19.34
N GLN A 133 8.82 -5.64 19.71
CA GLN A 133 9.22 -6.00 21.07
C GLN A 133 9.69 -4.76 21.87
N ASP A 134 10.36 -3.82 21.22
CA ASP A 134 10.90 -2.61 21.85
C ASP A 134 9.98 -1.39 21.75
N HIS A 135 8.99 -1.43 20.86
CA HIS A 135 8.06 -0.36 20.52
C HIS A 135 8.75 0.97 20.13
N ALA A 136 10.01 0.93 19.69
CA ALA A 136 10.81 2.13 19.43
C ALA A 136 10.17 3.05 18.39
N LYS A 137 9.60 2.48 17.32
CA LYS A 137 8.88 3.26 16.29
C LYS A 137 7.62 3.90 16.84
N LEU A 138 6.85 3.19 17.63
CA LEU A 138 5.63 3.71 18.26
C LEU A 138 5.94 4.85 19.23
N LYS A 139 6.97 4.70 20.08
CA LYS A 139 7.47 5.75 21.00
C LYS A 139 7.91 6.99 20.22
N HIS A 140 8.68 6.80 19.14
CA HIS A 140 9.11 7.90 18.28
C HIS A 140 7.92 8.67 17.68
N ILE A 141 6.92 7.94 17.18
CA ILE A 141 5.71 8.55 16.59
C ILE A 141 4.94 9.34 17.64
N ALA A 142 4.74 8.78 18.83
CA ALA A 142 4.05 9.47 19.92
C ALA A 142 4.80 10.75 20.35
N ALA A 143 6.12 10.69 20.48
CA ALA A 143 6.94 11.85 20.80
C ALA A 143 6.93 12.92 19.69
N LEU A 144 6.89 12.52 18.40
CA LEU A 144 6.83 13.44 17.27
C LEU A 144 5.48 14.16 17.18
N LEU A 145 4.38 13.46 17.48
CA LEU A 145 3.01 13.98 17.35
C LEU A 145 2.50 14.69 18.60
N THR A 146 2.99 14.34 19.80
CA THR A 146 2.44 14.81 21.08
C THR A 146 0.91 14.76 21.12
N PRO A 147 0.30 13.54 20.98
CA PRO A 147 -1.13 13.41 20.78
C PRO A 147 -1.94 13.96 21.96
N GLY A 148 -3.08 14.57 21.68
CA GLY A 148 -4.04 14.94 22.72
C GLY A 148 -5.02 13.83 23.06
N LEU A 149 -5.16 12.83 22.16
CA LEU A 149 -6.01 11.66 22.33
C LEU A 149 -5.36 10.45 21.66
N VAL A 150 -5.37 9.31 22.35
CA VAL A 150 -4.97 8.02 21.82
C VAL A 150 -6.17 7.07 21.89
N TYR A 151 -6.62 6.62 20.73
CA TYR A 151 -7.67 5.62 20.61
C TYR A 151 -7.06 4.24 20.37
N VAL A 152 -7.53 3.24 21.13
CA VAL A 152 -7.25 1.83 20.90
C VAL A 152 -8.56 1.06 20.80
N ALA A 153 -8.69 0.18 19.82
CA ALA A 153 -9.90 -0.62 19.66
C ALA A 153 -10.16 -1.53 20.86
N ASP A 154 -9.10 -2.14 21.41
CA ASP A 154 -9.14 -3.05 22.55
C ASP A 154 -7.86 -2.89 23.38
N THR A 155 -7.99 -2.57 24.66
CA THR A 155 -6.82 -2.38 25.54
C THR A 155 -6.07 -3.68 25.84
N GLY A 156 -6.70 -4.85 25.75
CA GLY A 156 -6.06 -6.13 26.07
C GLY A 156 -4.86 -6.45 25.17
N PRO A 157 -5.03 -6.62 23.85
CA PRO A 157 -3.92 -6.89 22.94
C PRO A 157 -2.87 -5.77 22.92
N PHE A 158 -3.27 -4.51 23.13
CA PHE A 158 -2.38 -3.35 23.09
C PHE A 158 -1.72 -3.00 24.43
N ALA A 159 -1.97 -3.77 25.51
CA ALA A 159 -1.51 -3.44 26.87
C ALA A 159 0.00 -3.17 26.96
N LYS A 160 0.84 -4.00 26.30
CA LYS A 160 2.30 -3.81 26.30
C LYS A 160 2.72 -2.53 25.57
N ALA A 161 2.09 -2.24 24.45
CA ALA A 161 2.34 -1.02 23.68
C ALA A 161 1.94 0.23 24.48
N LEU A 162 0.77 0.21 25.11
CA LEU A 162 0.28 1.30 25.96
C LEU A 162 1.21 1.54 27.16
N ALA A 163 1.67 0.47 27.83
CA ALA A 163 2.62 0.57 28.95
C ALA A 163 4.00 1.12 28.52
N ALA A 164 4.35 0.97 27.24
CA ALA A 164 5.62 1.48 26.71
C ALA A 164 5.57 2.96 26.29
N LEU A 165 4.37 3.55 26.16
CA LEU A 165 4.17 4.93 25.74
C LEU A 165 4.15 5.89 26.93
N ASP A 166 4.76 7.06 26.75
CA ASP A 166 4.48 8.21 27.58
C ASP A 166 3.22 8.91 27.04
N LEU A 167 2.12 8.74 27.75
CA LEU A 167 0.81 9.33 27.39
C LEU A 167 0.47 10.55 28.27
N ALA A 168 1.47 11.16 28.94
CA ALA A 168 1.25 12.35 29.74
C ALA A 168 0.59 13.46 28.89
N GLY A 169 -0.61 13.88 29.30
CA GLY A 169 -1.41 14.90 28.59
C GLY A 169 -2.25 14.39 27.42
N ALA A 170 -2.24 13.08 27.13
CA ALA A 170 -3.14 12.44 26.18
C ALA A 170 -4.27 11.69 26.90
N GLU A 171 -5.50 11.84 26.43
CA GLU A 171 -6.64 11.04 26.87
C GLU A 171 -6.63 9.66 26.17
N LEU A 172 -6.77 8.58 26.94
CA LEU A 172 -6.91 7.23 26.38
C LEU A 172 -8.38 6.90 26.17
N VAL A 173 -8.73 6.54 24.93
CA VAL A 173 -10.09 6.15 24.52
C VAL A 173 -10.09 4.72 23.99
N THR A 174 -11.11 3.93 24.32
CA THR A 174 -11.23 2.54 23.85
C THR A 174 -12.66 2.13 23.57
N SER A 175 -12.83 1.20 22.63
CA SER A 175 -14.13 0.53 22.36
C SER A 175 -14.35 -0.71 23.24
N SER A 176 -13.29 -1.38 23.67
CA SER A 176 -13.38 -2.64 24.43
C SER A 176 -12.36 -2.71 25.57
N ASN A 177 -12.70 -3.47 26.61
CA ASN A 177 -11.84 -3.79 27.75
C ASN A 177 -11.33 -2.57 28.57
N GLY A 178 -11.97 -1.41 28.44
CA GLY A 178 -11.61 -0.18 29.17
C GLY A 178 -12.35 0.02 30.50
N ALA A 179 -13.43 -0.71 30.76
CA ALA A 179 -14.34 -0.46 31.88
C ALA A 179 -13.69 -0.52 33.28
N ASN A 180 -12.56 -1.21 33.41
CA ASN A 180 -11.84 -1.39 34.68
C ASN A 180 -10.49 -0.66 34.73
N ILE A 181 -10.19 0.21 33.75
CA ILE A 181 -8.95 0.98 33.71
C ILE A 181 -9.27 2.41 34.13
N GLU A 182 -8.72 2.86 35.24
CA GLU A 182 -8.92 4.21 35.76
C GLU A 182 -8.42 5.27 34.76
N GLY A 183 -9.23 6.30 34.51
CA GLY A 183 -8.89 7.38 33.57
C GLY A 183 -9.08 7.08 32.10
N VAL A 184 -9.67 5.93 31.74
CA VAL A 184 -9.98 5.58 30.34
C VAL A 184 -11.41 6.00 29.99
N THR A 185 -11.54 6.71 28.88
CA THR A 185 -12.84 7.07 28.29
C THR A 185 -13.29 5.99 27.31
N THR A 186 -14.58 5.62 27.32
CA THR A 186 -15.11 4.70 26.33
C THR A 186 -15.48 5.42 25.04
N PHE A 187 -15.41 4.71 23.90
CA PHE A 187 -15.85 5.26 22.61
C PHE A 187 -17.32 5.71 22.67
N ASP A 188 -18.19 4.97 23.36
CA ASP A 188 -19.59 5.33 23.57
C ASP A 188 -19.74 6.65 24.34
N GLN A 189 -18.87 6.96 25.29
CA GLN A 189 -18.88 8.25 25.97
C GLN A 189 -18.51 9.38 25.01
N MET A 190 -17.59 9.14 24.06
CA MET A 190 -17.23 10.12 23.03
C MET A 190 -18.41 10.42 22.09
N THR A 191 -19.29 9.45 21.83
CA THR A 191 -20.50 9.66 20.99
C THR A 191 -21.60 10.46 21.66
N GLN A 192 -21.43 10.85 22.93
CA GLN A 192 -22.37 11.72 23.66
C GLN A 192 -22.07 13.22 23.47
N GLY A 193 -21.05 13.58 22.70
CA GLY A 193 -20.75 14.97 22.35
C GLY A 193 -21.97 15.68 21.74
N ARG A 194 -22.11 16.97 22.01
CA ARG A 194 -23.28 17.75 21.57
C ARG A 194 -22.92 18.66 20.41
N PRO A 195 -23.31 18.31 19.17
CA PRO A 195 -23.11 19.20 18.03
C PRO A 195 -23.77 20.57 18.24
N GLY A 196 -23.06 21.63 17.88
CA GLY A 196 -23.54 23.02 18.07
C GLY A 196 -22.79 23.98 17.14
N PRO A 197 -22.94 25.29 17.34
CA PRO A 197 -22.33 26.32 16.48
C PRO A 197 -20.81 26.20 16.31
N ALA A 198 -20.10 25.66 17.32
CA ALA A 198 -18.67 25.43 17.25
C ALA A 198 -18.30 24.40 16.18
N LEU A 199 -19.10 23.35 16.01
CA LEU A 199 -18.92 22.34 14.98
C LEU A 199 -19.11 22.94 13.57
N GLU A 200 -20.17 23.71 13.35
CA GLU A 200 -20.42 24.32 12.04
C GLU A 200 -19.33 25.35 11.68
N LYS A 201 -18.84 26.10 12.67
CA LYS A 201 -17.69 26.97 12.51
C LYS A 201 -16.42 26.19 12.13
N ALA A 202 -16.17 25.07 12.79
CA ALA A 202 -15.03 24.21 12.47
C ALA A 202 -15.12 23.70 11.02
N VAL A 203 -16.26 23.13 10.62
CA VAL A 203 -16.49 22.65 9.24
C VAL A 203 -16.30 23.77 8.20
N ALA A 204 -16.80 24.96 8.49
CA ALA A 204 -16.68 26.11 7.59
C ALA A 204 -15.23 26.61 7.45
N SER A 205 -14.39 26.41 8.48
CA SER A 205 -12.98 26.84 8.49
C SER A 205 -12.03 25.87 7.76
N ILE A 206 -12.48 24.67 7.42
CA ILE A 206 -11.64 23.69 6.74
C ILE A 206 -11.35 24.13 5.32
N GLY A 207 -10.09 24.38 5.02
CA GLY A 207 -9.57 24.74 3.71
C GLY A 207 -8.59 23.70 3.15
N ALA A 208 -8.08 23.95 1.94
CA ALA A 208 -7.16 23.05 1.26
C ALA A 208 -5.88 22.73 2.07
N ALA A 209 -5.36 23.71 2.82
CA ALA A 209 -4.15 23.57 3.62
C ALA A 209 -4.39 22.95 5.01
N THR A 210 -5.66 22.78 5.43
CA THR A 210 -5.97 22.13 6.71
C THR A 210 -5.46 20.69 6.71
N ILE A 211 -4.71 20.31 7.74
CA ILE A 211 -4.17 18.96 7.88
C ILE A 211 -5.29 17.99 8.24
N ALA A 212 -5.50 16.97 7.42
CA ALA A 212 -6.51 15.94 7.64
C ALA A 212 -5.94 14.74 8.42
N LYS A 213 -4.72 14.33 8.07
CA LYS A 213 -4.07 13.19 8.74
C LYS A 213 -2.54 13.22 8.62
N PHE A 214 -1.91 12.46 9.51
CA PHE A 214 -0.50 12.09 9.40
C PHE A 214 -0.40 10.61 9.07
N LEU A 215 0.25 10.27 7.96
CA LEU A 215 0.58 8.89 7.62
C LEU A 215 2.09 8.68 7.75
N PHE A 216 2.47 7.58 8.39
CA PHE A 216 3.87 7.30 8.64
C PHE A 216 4.49 6.41 7.57
N THR A 217 5.69 6.78 7.11
CA THR A 217 6.46 5.99 6.15
C THR A 217 7.83 5.68 6.72
N SER A 218 8.28 4.44 6.55
CA SER A 218 9.66 4.05 6.78
C SER A 218 10.50 4.59 5.61
N GLY A 219 11.12 5.74 5.79
CA GLY A 219 12.01 6.33 4.78
C GLY A 219 13.37 5.63 4.72
N SER A 220 14.34 6.29 4.04
CA SER A 220 15.77 5.92 4.06
C SER A 220 16.41 6.07 5.46
N THR A 221 15.69 6.62 6.43
CA THR A 221 16.07 6.75 7.84
C THR A 221 15.47 5.61 8.66
N ASP A 222 16.08 5.26 9.79
CA ASP A 222 15.66 4.15 10.65
C ASP A 222 14.29 4.37 11.33
N LEU A 223 13.88 5.63 11.51
CA LEU A 223 12.64 5.99 12.18
C LEU A 223 11.57 6.52 11.22
N PRO A 224 10.28 6.22 11.48
CA PRO A 224 9.18 6.68 10.64
C PRO A 224 9.06 8.21 10.60
N LYS A 225 8.78 8.76 9.41
CA LYS A 225 8.49 10.18 9.20
C LYS A 225 7.00 10.40 8.96
N GLY A 226 6.42 11.41 9.60
CA GLY A 226 5.00 11.75 9.47
C GLY A 226 4.75 12.59 8.22
N VAL A 227 4.15 11.99 7.19
CA VAL A 227 3.74 12.69 5.97
C VAL A 227 2.49 13.52 6.26
N ILE A 228 2.55 14.82 6.01
CA ILE A 228 1.38 15.71 6.13
C ILE A 228 0.43 15.42 4.98
N ASN A 229 -0.81 15.03 5.31
CA ASN A 229 -1.88 14.86 4.34
C ASN A 229 -2.93 15.96 4.60
N THR A 230 -3.07 16.91 3.66
CA THR A 230 -4.06 17.98 3.78
C THR A 230 -5.39 17.59 3.16
N HIS A 231 -6.46 18.25 3.58
CA HIS A 231 -7.77 18.06 2.96
C HIS A 231 -7.73 18.30 1.44
N GLY A 232 -7.04 19.37 1.02
CA GLY A 232 -6.94 19.74 -0.41
C GLY A 232 -6.27 18.68 -1.26
N MET A 233 -5.13 18.12 -0.80
CA MET A 233 -4.43 17.10 -1.57
C MET A 233 -5.23 15.79 -1.68
N LEU A 234 -5.93 15.40 -0.60
CA LEU A 234 -6.77 14.21 -0.60
C LEU A 234 -8.01 14.38 -1.49
N ALA A 235 -8.64 15.54 -1.42
CA ALA A 235 -9.81 15.85 -2.26
C ALA A 235 -9.43 15.97 -3.75
N ALA A 236 -8.29 16.59 -4.06
CA ALA A 236 -7.76 16.64 -5.43
C ALA A 236 -7.56 15.24 -6.00
N ASN A 237 -7.00 14.33 -5.19
CA ASN A 237 -6.77 12.95 -5.63
C ASN A 237 -8.09 12.20 -5.90
N GLN A 238 -9.13 12.42 -5.12
CA GLN A 238 -10.46 11.86 -5.40
C GLN A 238 -11.11 12.46 -6.65
N GLN A 239 -10.89 13.75 -6.91
CA GLN A 239 -11.35 14.37 -8.14
C GLN A 239 -10.60 13.84 -9.37
N GLN A 240 -9.29 13.59 -9.26
CA GLN A 240 -8.49 12.96 -10.30
C GLN A 240 -9.04 11.59 -10.67
N LEU A 241 -9.34 10.74 -9.66
CA LEU A 241 -9.94 9.42 -9.86
C LEU A 241 -11.32 9.51 -10.55
N ALA A 242 -12.19 10.39 -10.08
CA ALA A 242 -13.51 10.58 -10.67
C ALA A 242 -13.44 11.03 -12.14
N GLN A 243 -12.44 11.85 -12.51
CA GLN A 243 -12.26 12.28 -13.89
C GLN A 243 -11.74 11.18 -14.81
N ILE A 244 -10.79 10.36 -14.35
CA ILE A 244 -10.21 9.30 -15.19
C ILE A 244 -11.08 8.04 -15.26
N TRP A 245 -11.98 7.84 -14.27
CA TRP A 245 -12.87 6.69 -14.16
C TRP A 245 -14.36 7.08 -14.13
N PRO A 246 -14.89 7.71 -15.20
CA PRO A 246 -16.29 8.11 -15.24
C PRO A 246 -17.27 6.95 -15.05
N PHE A 247 -16.85 5.71 -15.31
CA PHE A 247 -17.64 4.51 -15.07
C PHE A 247 -18.03 4.31 -13.59
N LEU A 248 -17.40 5.01 -12.65
CA LEU A 248 -17.75 4.94 -11.23
C LEU A 248 -19.13 5.50 -10.92
N ASP A 249 -19.67 6.35 -11.81
CA ASP A 249 -21.01 6.91 -11.66
C ASP A 249 -22.11 6.07 -12.35
N ASP A 250 -21.76 4.99 -13.07
CA ASP A 250 -22.73 4.14 -13.80
C ASP A 250 -23.51 3.19 -12.87
N ALA A 251 -22.92 2.81 -11.73
CA ALA A 251 -23.51 1.86 -10.78
C ALA A 251 -22.97 2.11 -9.36
N PRO A 252 -23.71 1.70 -8.32
CA PRO A 252 -23.24 1.83 -6.94
C PRO A 252 -21.88 1.15 -6.73
N LEU A 253 -20.94 1.91 -6.16
CA LEU A 253 -19.62 1.41 -5.79
C LEU A 253 -19.74 0.48 -4.57
N VAL A 254 -19.24 -0.75 -4.70
CA VAL A 254 -19.13 -1.71 -3.60
C VAL A 254 -17.72 -2.23 -3.53
N LEU A 255 -17.07 -2.03 -2.39
CA LEU A 255 -15.73 -2.56 -2.10
C LEU A 255 -15.82 -3.62 -1.00
N LEU A 256 -15.00 -4.65 -1.11
CA LEU A 256 -14.57 -5.51 -0.01
C LEU A 256 -13.08 -5.31 0.13
N ASP A 257 -12.62 -4.71 1.23
CA ASP A 257 -11.25 -4.21 1.34
C ASP A 257 -10.63 -4.49 2.70
N TRP A 258 -9.43 -5.11 2.69
CA TRP A 258 -8.61 -5.38 3.86
C TRP A 258 -7.40 -4.43 3.97
N LEU A 259 -7.14 -3.63 2.93
CA LEU A 259 -5.94 -2.77 2.88
C LEU A 259 -5.93 -1.80 4.06
N PRO A 260 -4.83 -1.75 4.83
CA PRO A 260 -4.82 -1.05 6.12
C PRO A 260 -5.00 0.47 5.96
N TRP A 261 -5.76 1.08 6.88
CA TRP A 261 -6.00 2.53 6.86
C TRP A 261 -4.88 3.37 7.48
N ASN A 262 -3.88 2.76 8.06
CA ASN A 262 -2.61 3.44 8.33
C ASN A 262 -1.74 3.61 7.07
N HIS A 263 -2.22 3.13 5.93
CA HIS A 263 -1.55 3.19 4.64
C HIS A 263 -2.39 3.95 3.61
N THR A 264 -1.70 4.78 2.80
CA THR A 264 -2.34 5.66 1.82
C THR A 264 -3.26 4.94 0.82
N PHE A 265 -2.97 3.67 0.45
CA PHE A 265 -3.79 2.90 -0.47
C PHE A 265 -5.17 2.58 0.12
N GLY A 266 -5.24 1.98 1.32
CA GLY A 266 -6.51 1.70 1.98
C GLY A 266 -7.24 2.98 2.41
N ALA A 267 -6.53 3.91 3.07
CA ALA A 267 -7.14 5.08 3.68
C ALA A 267 -7.45 6.21 2.70
N ASN A 268 -6.46 6.61 1.90
CA ASN A 268 -6.62 7.80 1.05
C ASN A 268 -7.27 7.48 -0.28
N HIS A 269 -6.89 6.33 -0.87
CA HIS A 269 -7.44 5.91 -2.16
C HIS A 269 -8.81 5.25 -1.98
N ASN A 270 -8.87 4.09 -1.31
CA ASN A 270 -10.08 3.26 -1.31
C ASN A 270 -11.19 3.83 -0.41
N PHE A 271 -10.87 4.20 0.83
CA PHE A 271 -11.87 4.73 1.75
C PHE A 271 -12.48 6.07 1.24
N ASN A 272 -11.63 6.98 0.77
CA ASN A 272 -12.13 8.27 0.24
C ASN A 272 -12.87 8.09 -1.10
N LEU A 273 -12.55 7.05 -1.90
CA LEU A 273 -13.31 6.72 -3.11
C LEU A 273 -14.75 6.34 -2.77
N VAL A 274 -14.94 5.56 -1.70
CA VAL A 274 -16.28 5.21 -1.19
C VAL A 274 -17.04 6.47 -0.77
N LEU A 275 -16.40 7.40 -0.06
CA LEU A 275 -17.01 8.71 0.29
C LEU A 275 -17.38 9.52 -0.95
N ARG A 276 -16.48 9.62 -1.92
CA ARG A 276 -16.68 10.43 -3.13
C ARG A 276 -17.88 9.97 -3.96
N HIS A 277 -18.13 8.66 -4.00
CA HIS A 277 -19.20 8.06 -4.80
C HIS A 277 -20.41 7.60 -3.97
N ALA A 278 -20.48 7.97 -2.67
CA ALA A 278 -21.52 7.51 -1.74
C ALA A 278 -21.74 5.99 -1.81
N GLY A 279 -20.63 5.24 -1.93
CA GLY A 279 -20.57 3.80 -2.10
C GLY A 279 -20.64 3.03 -0.79
N THR A 280 -20.41 1.72 -0.87
CA THR A 280 -20.38 0.79 0.26
C THR A 280 -18.99 0.19 0.42
N MET A 281 -18.47 0.12 1.64
CA MET A 281 -17.28 -0.63 1.98
C MET A 281 -17.61 -1.73 3.00
N PHE A 282 -17.37 -2.97 2.58
CA PHE A 282 -17.27 -4.09 3.49
C PHE A 282 -15.84 -4.19 4.00
N ILE A 283 -15.65 -4.03 5.30
CA ILE A 283 -14.35 -4.11 5.95
C ILE A 283 -13.98 -5.59 6.06
N ASP A 284 -12.94 -5.99 5.33
CA ASP A 284 -12.45 -7.37 5.35
C ASP A 284 -11.36 -7.54 6.41
N SER A 285 -11.57 -8.46 7.34
CA SER A 285 -10.59 -8.84 8.35
C SER A 285 -9.53 -9.83 7.84
N GLY A 286 -9.74 -10.36 6.62
CA GLY A 286 -8.81 -11.25 5.95
C GLY A 286 -7.48 -10.57 5.58
N ARG A 287 -6.48 -11.39 5.28
CA ARG A 287 -5.15 -10.95 4.84
C ARG A 287 -4.52 -12.02 3.94
N PRO A 288 -3.53 -11.68 3.09
CA PRO A 288 -2.89 -12.64 2.19
C PRO A 288 -1.88 -13.55 2.91
N VAL A 289 -2.29 -14.12 4.03
CA VAL A 289 -1.50 -15.09 4.79
C VAL A 289 -2.37 -16.29 5.16
N PRO A 290 -1.79 -17.49 5.31
CA PRO A 290 -2.54 -18.68 5.70
C PRO A 290 -3.35 -18.48 7.00
N GLY A 291 -4.57 -18.98 7.03
CA GLY A 291 -5.51 -18.81 8.14
C GLY A 291 -6.33 -17.53 8.08
N LEU A 292 -5.85 -16.48 7.41
CA LEU A 292 -6.59 -15.23 7.25
C LEU A 292 -7.11 -15.00 5.83
N ILE A 293 -6.51 -15.60 4.81
CA ILE A 293 -7.02 -15.49 3.43
C ILE A 293 -8.40 -16.17 3.29
N GLU A 294 -8.67 -17.19 4.09
CA GLU A 294 -9.94 -17.90 4.14
C GLU A 294 -11.10 -16.98 4.60
N GLU A 295 -10.81 -15.97 5.43
CA GLU A 295 -11.77 -14.93 5.79
C GLU A 295 -12.19 -14.11 4.58
N THR A 296 -11.19 -13.65 3.78
CA THR A 296 -11.44 -12.94 2.51
C THR A 296 -12.27 -13.82 1.56
N VAL A 297 -11.94 -15.09 1.43
CA VAL A 297 -12.67 -16.05 0.59
C VAL A 297 -14.14 -16.17 1.03
N ARG A 298 -14.39 -16.34 2.33
CA ARG A 298 -15.74 -16.37 2.90
C ARG A 298 -16.49 -15.07 2.60
N ASN A 299 -15.84 -13.93 2.77
CA ASN A 299 -16.45 -12.63 2.52
C ASN A 299 -16.78 -12.41 1.04
N LEU A 300 -15.91 -12.84 0.13
CA LEU A 300 -16.14 -12.77 -1.32
C LEU A 300 -17.24 -13.72 -1.82
N ALA A 301 -17.53 -14.80 -1.10
CA ALA A 301 -18.65 -15.65 -1.42
C ALA A 301 -20.02 -14.98 -1.13
N GLU A 302 -20.04 -14.00 -0.21
CA GLU A 302 -21.26 -13.25 0.15
C GLU A 302 -21.34 -11.87 -0.53
N VAL A 303 -20.19 -11.25 -0.85
CA VAL A 303 -20.08 -9.89 -1.36
C VAL A 303 -19.38 -9.89 -2.72
N SER A 304 -20.12 -9.48 -3.76
CA SER A 304 -19.55 -9.26 -5.10
C SER A 304 -19.12 -7.80 -5.24
N PRO A 305 -17.80 -7.49 -5.22
CA PRO A 305 -17.33 -6.12 -5.37
C PRO A 305 -17.51 -5.61 -6.81
N THR A 306 -17.62 -4.29 -6.96
CA THR A 306 -17.66 -3.65 -8.28
C THR A 306 -16.26 -3.31 -8.80
N ILE A 307 -15.33 -3.02 -7.90
CA ILE A 307 -13.89 -2.94 -8.13
C ILE A 307 -13.20 -3.72 -7.02
N TYR A 308 -12.15 -4.46 -7.37
CA TYR A 308 -11.33 -5.12 -6.37
C TYR A 308 -9.92 -4.57 -6.37
N PHE A 309 -9.56 -3.93 -5.26
CA PHE A 309 -8.24 -3.35 -5.01
C PHE A 309 -7.38 -4.32 -4.22
N ASN A 310 -6.18 -4.59 -4.68
CA ASN A 310 -5.27 -5.44 -3.93
C ASN A 310 -3.80 -5.18 -4.31
N VAL A 311 -2.91 -5.74 -3.51
CA VAL A 311 -1.49 -5.89 -3.84
C VAL A 311 -1.26 -7.23 -4.54
N PRO A 312 -0.19 -7.40 -5.32
CA PRO A 312 0.09 -8.67 -6.02
C PRO A 312 0.09 -9.90 -5.10
N ALA A 313 0.63 -9.78 -3.89
CA ALA A 313 0.61 -10.86 -2.89
C ALA A 313 -0.82 -11.28 -2.51
N GLY A 314 -1.76 -10.31 -2.44
CA GLY A 314 -3.17 -10.60 -2.16
C GLY A 314 -3.84 -11.38 -3.29
N TYR A 315 -3.55 -11.03 -4.55
CA TYR A 315 -4.04 -11.80 -5.71
C TYR A 315 -3.42 -13.20 -5.76
N ALA A 316 -2.13 -13.32 -5.49
CA ALA A 316 -1.46 -14.62 -5.44
C ALA A 316 -2.03 -15.56 -4.37
N ALA A 317 -2.41 -15.01 -3.21
CA ALA A 317 -3.04 -15.79 -2.14
C ALA A 317 -4.48 -16.18 -2.46
N LEU A 318 -5.25 -15.31 -3.14
CA LEU A 318 -6.65 -15.52 -3.47
C LEU A 318 -6.84 -16.46 -4.67
N LEU A 319 -5.98 -16.35 -5.68
CA LEU A 319 -6.13 -17.03 -6.96
C LEU A 319 -6.34 -18.56 -6.86
N PRO A 320 -5.61 -19.33 -6.01
CA PRO A 320 -5.84 -20.77 -5.87
C PRO A 320 -7.24 -21.14 -5.42
N PHE A 321 -7.93 -20.27 -4.68
CA PHE A 321 -9.33 -20.48 -4.28
C PHE A 321 -10.28 -20.23 -5.46
N LEU A 322 -10.07 -19.15 -6.21
CA LEU A 322 -10.85 -18.83 -7.40
C LEU A 322 -10.69 -19.89 -8.52
N GLU A 323 -9.51 -20.52 -8.61
CA GLU A 323 -9.25 -21.59 -9.59
C GLU A 323 -9.98 -22.89 -9.25
N ARG A 324 -10.13 -23.21 -7.95
CA ARG A 324 -10.72 -24.47 -7.47
C ARG A 324 -12.22 -24.41 -7.26
N ASP A 325 -12.74 -23.22 -6.92
CA ASP A 325 -14.16 -23.03 -6.57
C ASP A 325 -14.83 -22.12 -7.62
N GLU A 326 -15.58 -22.76 -8.51
CA GLU A 326 -16.28 -22.10 -9.60
C GLU A 326 -17.43 -21.19 -9.11
N ALA A 327 -18.08 -21.55 -7.98
CA ALA A 327 -19.14 -20.73 -7.39
C ALA A 327 -18.56 -19.45 -6.79
N LEU A 328 -17.44 -19.55 -6.09
CA LEU A 328 -16.68 -18.40 -5.60
C LEU A 328 -16.22 -17.51 -6.75
N ALA A 329 -15.65 -18.09 -7.81
CA ALA A 329 -15.22 -17.33 -8.98
C ALA A 329 -16.39 -16.58 -9.62
N ARG A 330 -17.53 -17.23 -9.84
CA ARG A 330 -18.74 -16.56 -10.33
C ARG A 330 -19.21 -15.44 -9.41
N ALA A 331 -19.23 -15.64 -8.10
CA ALA A 331 -19.61 -14.61 -7.12
C ALA A 331 -18.64 -13.41 -7.17
N PHE A 332 -17.34 -13.66 -7.21
CA PHE A 332 -16.31 -12.63 -7.27
C PHE A 332 -16.41 -11.77 -8.55
N PHE A 333 -16.54 -12.41 -9.71
CA PHE A 333 -16.57 -11.71 -11.00
C PHE A 333 -17.96 -11.19 -11.41
N ALA A 334 -19.04 -11.53 -10.68
CA ALA A 334 -20.42 -11.22 -11.06
C ALA A 334 -20.67 -9.72 -11.34
N LYS A 335 -20.16 -8.86 -10.47
CA LYS A 335 -20.32 -7.40 -10.56
C LYS A 335 -19.01 -6.66 -10.82
N LEU A 336 -17.90 -7.40 -10.93
CA LEU A 336 -16.57 -6.83 -10.99
C LEU A 336 -16.34 -6.16 -12.35
N ARG A 337 -16.12 -4.86 -12.33
CA ARG A 337 -15.85 -4.06 -13.53
C ARG A 337 -14.35 -3.88 -13.78
N LEU A 338 -13.55 -3.88 -12.70
CA LEU A 338 -12.13 -3.60 -12.75
C LEU A 338 -11.38 -4.36 -11.66
N ILE A 339 -10.26 -4.97 -12.03
CA ILE A 339 -9.23 -5.46 -11.12
C ILE A 339 -8.13 -4.39 -11.06
N PHE A 340 -7.81 -3.92 -9.85
CA PHE A 340 -6.78 -2.93 -9.65
C PHE A 340 -5.66 -3.47 -8.77
N TYR A 341 -4.43 -3.32 -9.22
CA TYR A 341 -3.26 -3.70 -8.42
C TYR A 341 -2.27 -2.54 -8.31
N ALA A 342 -1.65 -2.40 -7.12
CA ALA A 342 -0.61 -1.42 -6.88
C ALA A 342 0.32 -1.85 -5.74
N GLY A 343 1.36 -1.05 -5.45
CA GLY A 343 2.31 -1.27 -4.37
C GLY A 343 3.50 -2.16 -4.73
N ALA A 344 3.33 -3.04 -5.73
CA ALA A 344 4.40 -3.87 -6.28
C ALA A 344 4.08 -4.25 -7.74
N ALA A 345 5.08 -4.77 -8.46
CA ALA A 345 4.87 -5.32 -9.80
C ALA A 345 4.05 -6.61 -9.76
N LEU A 346 3.05 -6.72 -10.62
CA LEU A 346 2.26 -7.94 -10.79
C LEU A 346 3.03 -8.89 -11.73
N PRO A 347 3.31 -10.16 -11.33
CA PRO A 347 3.87 -11.16 -12.22
C PRO A 347 2.94 -11.44 -13.42
N GLN A 348 3.52 -11.65 -14.61
CA GLN A 348 2.75 -11.84 -15.82
C GLN A 348 1.91 -13.14 -15.80
N ASP A 349 2.44 -14.22 -15.19
CA ASP A 349 1.72 -15.48 -15.02
C ASP A 349 0.48 -15.31 -14.11
N LEU A 350 0.60 -14.47 -13.06
CA LEU A 350 -0.53 -14.15 -12.18
C LEU A 350 -1.61 -13.36 -12.92
N TRP A 351 -1.21 -12.42 -13.79
CA TRP A 351 -2.11 -11.69 -14.68
C TRP A 351 -2.89 -12.67 -15.56
N GLU A 352 -2.19 -13.54 -16.31
CA GLU A 352 -2.79 -14.50 -17.25
C GLU A 352 -3.73 -15.48 -16.55
N ARG A 353 -3.39 -15.94 -15.37
CA ARG A 353 -4.24 -16.84 -14.58
C ARG A 353 -5.50 -16.16 -14.07
N LEU A 354 -5.41 -14.90 -13.60
CA LEU A 354 -6.60 -14.11 -13.21
C LEU A 354 -7.52 -13.90 -14.41
N GLU A 355 -6.96 -13.60 -15.59
CA GLU A 355 -7.71 -13.43 -16.82
C GLU A 355 -8.41 -14.74 -17.23
N ALA A 356 -7.72 -15.88 -17.16
CA ALA A 356 -8.28 -17.19 -17.44
C ALA A 356 -9.45 -17.57 -16.51
N VAL A 357 -9.34 -17.24 -15.20
CA VAL A 357 -10.45 -17.45 -14.26
C VAL A 357 -11.64 -16.54 -14.60
N SER A 358 -11.38 -15.27 -14.91
CA SER A 358 -12.42 -14.33 -15.35
C SER A 358 -13.20 -14.88 -16.55
N GLN A 359 -12.48 -15.35 -17.59
CA GLN A 359 -13.07 -15.93 -18.79
C GLN A 359 -13.96 -17.16 -18.48
N ARG A 360 -13.46 -18.07 -17.63
CA ARG A 360 -14.25 -19.25 -17.23
C ARG A 360 -15.53 -18.88 -16.46
N ALA A 361 -15.42 -17.89 -15.56
CA ALA A 361 -16.50 -17.51 -14.68
C ALA A 361 -17.59 -16.70 -15.38
N THR A 362 -17.25 -15.87 -16.37
CA THR A 362 -18.16 -14.86 -16.95
C THR A 362 -18.26 -14.89 -18.49
N GLY A 363 -17.37 -15.59 -19.18
CA GLY A 363 -17.25 -15.53 -20.64
C GLY A 363 -16.53 -14.28 -21.16
N GLU A 364 -16.02 -13.41 -20.26
CA GLU A 364 -15.34 -12.14 -20.58
C GLU A 364 -14.02 -12.03 -19.84
N ARG A 365 -13.11 -11.19 -20.36
CA ARG A 365 -11.93 -10.75 -19.62
C ARG A 365 -12.30 -9.49 -18.83
N VAL A 366 -12.22 -9.53 -17.50
CA VAL A 366 -12.38 -8.31 -16.68
C VAL A 366 -11.11 -7.47 -16.82
N PRO A 367 -11.21 -6.16 -17.12
CA PRO A 367 -10.05 -5.27 -17.25
C PRO A 367 -9.21 -5.27 -15.97
N MET A 368 -7.89 -5.31 -16.15
CA MET A 368 -6.92 -5.12 -15.08
C MET A 368 -6.14 -3.83 -15.31
N THR A 369 -5.89 -3.07 -14.24
CA THR A 369 -5.15 -1.82 -14.32
C THR A 369 -4.27 -1.59 -13.12
N SER A 370 -3.35 -0.63 -13.25
CA SER A 370 -2.43 -0.23 -12.21
C SER A 370 -2.24 1.28 -12.18
N SER A 371 -1.66 1.75 -11.09
CA SER A 371 -1.25 3.13 -10.90
C SER A 371 0.07 3.21 -10.17
N TRP A 372 0.66 4.41 -10.15
CA TRP A 372 1.84 4.69 -9.36
C TRP A 372 1.66 5.97 -8.56
N GLY A 373 2.27 5.96 -7.38
CA GLY A 373 2.37 7.07 -6.47
C GLY A 373 2.84 6.62 -5.09
N THR A 374 2.93 7.58 -4.18
CA THR A 374 3.47 7.38 -2.83
C THR A 374 2.53 7.99 -1.78
N THR A 375 2.82 7.79 -0.50
CA THR A 375 2.08 8.46 0.58
C THR A 375 2.12 9.97 0.42
N GLU A 376 3.25 10.48 -0.06
CA GLU A 376 3.48 11.91 -0.30
C GLU A 376 2.71 12.47 -1.51
N THR A 377 2.05 11.60 -2.30
CA THR A 377 1.24 12.00 -3.46
C THR A 377 -0.24 11.59 -3.37
N SER A 378 -0.75 11.12 -2.22
CA SER A 378 -2.16 10.93 -1.80
C SER A 378 -2.97 9.71 -2.24
N PRO A 379 -2.56 8.64 -2.87
CA PRO A 379 -1.26 8.30 -3.41
C PRO A 379 -1.09 8.59 -4.90
N LEU A 380 -2.16 8.78 -5.69
CA LEU A 380 -2.21 8.68 -7.14
C LEU A 380 -1.46 9.83 -7.85
N SER A 381 -0.47 9.50 -8.66
CA SER A 381 0.20 10.44 -9.57
C SER A 381 0.03 10.03 -11.04
N THR A 382 0.06 8.72 -11.31
CA THR A 382 -0.23 8.17 -12.65
C THR A 382 -1.24 7.04 -12.56
N ALA A 383 -1.99 6.82 -13.64
CA ALA A 383 -2.91 5.70 -13.78
C ALA A 383 -2.96 5.21 -15.22
N ALA A 384 -3.05 3.89 -15.39
CA ALA A 384 -3.32 3.29 -16.68
C ALA A 384 -4.84 3.28 -16.91
N HIS A 385 -5.42 4.43 -17.26
CA HIS A 385 -6.83 4.57 -17.59
C HIS A 385 -7.08 4.39 -19.10
N PHE A 386 -6.60 3.26 -19.59
CA PHE A 386 -6.74 2.72 -20.95
C PHE A 386 -6.56 1.21 -20.91
N ALA A 387 -6.95 0.52 -21.98
CA ALA A 387 -6.77 -0.93 -22.06
C ALA A 387 -5.28 -1.28 -22.08
N ILE A 388 -4.86 -2.16 -21.18
CA ILE A 388 -3.52 -2.75 -21.16
C ILE A 388 -3.63 -4.26 -21.33
N GLU A 389 -2.72 -4.84 -22.11
CA GLU A 389 -2.74 -6.26 -22.50
C GLU A 389 -1.79 -7.11 -21.65
N ARG A 390 -1.04 -6.49 -20.74
CA ARG A 390 -0.07 -7.16 -19.87
C ARG A 390 0.23 -6.35 -18.64
N ALA A 391 0.76 -7.00 -17.62
CA ALA A 391 1.29 -6.33 -16.44
C ALA A 391 2.50 -5.41 -16.78
N GLY A 392 2.70 -4.36 -15.98
CA GLY A 392 3.87 -3.47 -16.04
C GLY A 392 3.57 -1.99 -16.23
N PRO A 393 2.73 -1.54 -17.20
CA PRO A 393 2.40 -0.13 -17.31
C PRO A 393 1.73 0.42 -16.04
N ILE A 394 2.26 1.55 -15.54
CA ILE A 394 1.70 2.30 -14.40
C ILE A 394 1.00 3.59 -14.86
N GLY A 395 0.81 3.71 -16.17
CA GLY A 395 -0.03 4.70 -16.83
C GLY A 395 0.62 6.06 -17.09
N VAL A 396 -0.22 7.05 -17.23
CA VAL A 396 0.11 8.44 -17.57
C VAL A 396 -0.22 9.37 -16.40
N PRO A 397 0.37 10.59 -16.33
CA PRO A 397 0.02 11.56 -15.31
C PRO A 397 -1.47 11.90 -15.35
N VAL A 398 -2.10 11.89 -14.16
CA VAL A 398 -3.52 12.23 -14.01
C VAL A 398 -3.75 13.75 -14.07
N PRO A 399 -4.97 14.25 -14.29
CA PRO A 399 -5.26 15.69 -14.38
C PRO A 399 -4.68 16.49 -13.22
N GLY A 400 -3.98 17.59 -13.54
CA GLY A 400 -3.32 18.47 -12.57
C GLY A 400 -1.97 17.99 -12.05
N VAL A 401 -1.51 16.78 -12.45
CA VAL A 401 -0.18 16.26 -12.11
C VAL A 401 0.80 16.51 -13.25
N GLU A 402 1.98 16.97 -12.90
CA GLU A 402 3.13 17.08 -13.79
C GLU A 402 4.26 16.16 -13.32
N LEU A 403 4.78 15.35 -14.22
CA LEU A 403 5.98 14.55 -14.02
C LEU A 403 7.17 15.26 -14.65
N LYS A 404 8.30 15.31 -13.92
CA LYS A 404 9.61 15.70 -14.45
C LYS A 404 10.49 14.46 -14.45
N LEU A 405 10.81 13.96 -15.65
CA LEU A 405 11.66 12.78 -15.84
C LEU A 405 13.09 13.24 -16.10
N VAL A 406 13.95 13.04 -15.11
CA VAL A 406 15.34 13.53 -15.12
C VAL A 406 16.27 12.40 -15.54
N PRO A 407 17.06 12.56 -16.63
CA PRO A 407 18.06 11.57 -17.00
C PRO A 407 19.08 11.38 -15.87
N THR A 408 19.20 10.15 -15.37
CA THR A 408 20.09 9.77 -14.28
C THR A 408 20.77 8.45 -14.65
N ALA A 409 22.02 8.50 -15.07
CA ALA A 409 22.74 7.39 -15.70
C ALA A 409 21.96 6.87 -16.94
N ASP A 410 21.54 5.61 -16.93
CA ASP A 410 20.77 4.94 -17.99
C ASP A 410 19.26 4.94 -17.72
N LYS A 411 18.79 5.62 -16.67
CA LYS A 411 17.39 5.66 -16.20
C LYS A 411 16.80 7.06 -16.25
N LEU A 412 15.49 7.14 -16.04
CA LEU A 412 14.77 8.39 -15.82
C LEU A 412 14.27 8.44 -14.38
N GLU A 413 14.84 9.33 -13.55
CA GLU A 413 14.30 9.66 -12.24
C GLU A 413 12.97 10.37 -12.41
N VAL A 414 11.90 9.85 -11.79
CA VAL A 414 10.61 10.53 -11.79
C VAL A 414 10.49 11.48 -10.62
N ARG A 415 10.09 12.72 -10.88
CA ARG A 415 9.72 13.73 -9.90
C ARG A 415 8.30 14.20 -10.16
N VAL A 416 7.59 14.61 -9.12
CA VAL A 416 6.15 14.89 -9.18
C VAL A 416 5.84 16.28 -8.65
N ARG A 417 4.98 17.01 -9.35
CA ARG A 417 4.36 18.25 -8.88
C ARG A 417 2.86 18.19 -9.16
N GLY A 418 2.05 18.61 -8.19
CA GLY A 418 0.59 18.61 -8.35
C GLY A 418 -0.14 18.94 -7.06
N PRO A 419 -1.47 19.17 -7.13
CA PRO A 419 -2.28 19.48 -5.96
C PRO A 419 -2.43 18.32 -4.97
N ASN A 420 -2.09 17.10 -5.38
CA ASN A 420 -2.08 15.88 -4.58
C ASN A 420 -0.76 15.65 -3.83
N VAL A 421 0.25 16.53 -3.99
CA VAL A 421 1.57 16.39 -3.37
C VAL A 421 1.59 17.02 -1.98
N THR A 422 2.19 16.32 -1.02
CA THR A 422 2.34 16.77 0.38
C THR A 422 3.10 18.10 0.47
N PRO A 423 2.78 18.97 1.45
CA PRO A 423 3.64 20.11 1.78
C PRO A 423 4.93 19.71 2.50
N GLY A 424 5.06 18.44 2.95
CA GLY A 424 6.26 17.95 3.61
C GLY A 424 6.00 17.00 4.78
N TYR A 425 6.98 16.94 5.68
CA TYR A 425 7.00 16.05 6.84
C TYR A 425 6.83 16.85 8.13
N TRP A 426 5.93 16.37 9.01
CA TRP A 426 5.63 17.01 10.28
C TRP A 426 6.88 17.17 11.15
N ASN A 427 7.12 18.39 11.61
CA ASN A 427 8.27 18.77 12.45
C ASN A 427 9.66 18.37 11.88
N ARG A 428 9.75 18.08 10.56
CA ARG A 428 10.99 17.67 9.90
C ARG A 428 11.27 18.55 8.67
N GLY A 429 11.55 19.83 8.91
CA GLY A 429 11.91 20.78 7.86
C GLY A 429 13.18 20.41 7.08
N ASP A 430 14.11 19.69 7.70
CA ASP A 430 15.31 19.12 7.08
C ASP A 430 14.95 18.12 5.98
N LEU A 431 14.12 17.12 6.33
CA LEU A 431 13.65 16.10 5.38
C LEU A 431 12.74 16.70 4.31
N THR A 432 11.91 17.68 4.69
CA THR A 432 11.05 18.39 3.73
C THR A 432 11.88 19.06 2.63
N ARG A 433 12.89 19.85 3.00
CA ARG A 433 13.77 20.49 2.01
C ARG A 433 14.51 19.49 1.14
N ALA A 434 14.99 18.39 1.72
CA ALA A 434 15.68 17.34 0.98
C ALA A 434 14.78 16.59 -0.01
N ALA A 435 13.47 16.53 0.25
CA ALA A 435 12.51 15.78 -0.56
C ALA A 435 12.06 16.49 -1.83
N PHE A 436 12.31 17.79 -1.97
CA PHE A 436 11.92 18.58 -3.14
C PHE A 436 13.14 19.08 -3.91
N ASP A 437 12.96 19.28 -5.21
CA ASP A 437 13.95 20.00 -6.01
C ASP A 437 13.68 21.52 -5.98
N GLU A 438 14.56 22.28 -6.64
CA GLU A 438 14.53 23.74 -6.68
C GLU A 438 13.29 24.30 -7.39
N GLU A 439 12.65 23.51 -8.25
CA GLU A 439 11.40 23.85 -8.95
C GLU A 439 10.14 23.39 -8.18
N GLY A 440 10.32 22.80 -6.98
CA GLY A 440 9.23 22.32 -6.14
C GLY A 440 8.65 20.96 -6.56
N PHE A 441 9.37 20.16 -7.34
CA PHE A 441 8.99 18.78 -7.61
C PHE A 441 9.43 17.88 -6.47
N TYR A 442 8.51 17.07 -5.97
CA TYR A 442 8.79 16.01 -5.02
C TYR A 442 9.63 14.89 -5.66
N LYS A 443 10.66 14.44 -4.96
CA LYS A 443 11.61 13.40 -5.38
C LYS A 443 11.35 12.10 -4.62
N PRO A 444 10.57 11.14 -5.15
CA PRO A 444 10.36 9.85 -4.49
C PRO A 444 11.60 8.94 -4.50
N GLY A 445 12.56 9.19 -5.40
CA GLY A 445 13.73 8.35 -5.62
C GLY A 445 13.44 7.12 -6.48
N ASP A 446 12.33 7.13 -7.20
CA ASP A 446 11.93 6.07 -8.12
C ASP A 446 12.43 6.37 -9.54
N ALA A 447 12.76 5.31 -10.29
CA ALA A 447 13.06 5.37 -11.71
C ALA A 447 11.91 4.82 -12.54
N VAL A 448 11.77 5.36 -13.75
CA VAL A 448 10.76 4.92 -14.71
C VAL A 448 11.37 4.85 -16.12
N ARG A 449 10.68 4.17 -17.02
CA ARG A 449 10.91 4.22 -18.47
C ARG A 449 9.58 4.30 -19.20
N PHE A 450 9.57 4.79 -20.42
CA PHE A 450 8.35 4.72 -21.25
C PHE A 450 8.00 3.27 -21.59
N ALA A 451 6.72 2.95 -21.57
CA ALA A 451 6.23 1.65 -22.05
C ALA A 451 6.53 1.48 -23.55
N ASP A 452 6.42 2.58 -24.31
CA ASP A 452 6.86 2.70 -25.69
C ASP A 452 7.59 4.05 -25.86
N PRO A 453 8.90 4.05 -26.14
CA PRO A 453 9.66 5.29 -26.33
C PRO A 453 9.15 6.17 -27.50
N ALA A 454 8.48 5.57 -28.50
CA ALA A 454 7.93 6.29 -29.64
C ALA A 454 6.55 6.89 -29.37
N ASP A 455 5.86 6.40 -28.32
CA ASP A 455 4.51 6.84 -27.96
C ASP A 455 4.37 7.00 -26.42
N PRO A 456 4.71 8.18 -25.88
CA PRO A 456 4.53 8.45 -24.45
C PRO A 456 3.08 8.28 -23.94
N GLY A 457 2.08 8.33 -24.82
CA GLY A 457 0.67 8.09 -24.48
C GLY A 457 0.37 6.68 -23.98
N LYS A 458 1.25 5.71 -24.27
CA LYS A 458 1.19 4.35 -23.68
C LYS A 458 1.67 4.29 -22.22
N GLY A 459 2.08 5.43 -21.67
CA GLY A 459 2.45 5.58 -20.28
C GLY A 459 3.87 5.14 -19.94
N ILE A 460 4.13 5.07 -18.65
CA ILE A 460 5.42 4.70 -18.09
C ILE A 460 5.35 3.34 -17.39
N VAL A 461 6.51 2.75 -17.21
CA VAL A 461 6.73 1.49 -16.45
C VAL A 461 7.72 1.80 -15.32
N PHE A 462 7.46 1.27 -14.14
CA PHE A 462 8.38 1.36 -13.01
C PHE A 462 9.69 0.63 -13.30
N ASP A 463 10.82 1.29 -13.04
CA ASP A 463 12.16 0.79 -13.36
C ASP A 463 13.09 0.71 -12.13
N GLY A 464 12.49 0.52 -10.95
CA GLY A 464 13.20 0.32 -9.70
C GLY A 464 13.39 1.59 -8.87
N ARG A 465 14.06 1.43 -7.72
CA ARG A 465 14.46 2.53 -6.84
C ARG A 465 15.91 2.87 -7.08
N LEU A 466 16.21 4.13 -7.32
CA LEU A 466 17.59 4.59 -7.58
C LEU A 466 18.55 4.24 -6.43
N ALA A 467 18.08 4.29 -5.19
CA ALA A 467 18.88 4.00 -4.00
C ALA A 467 19.10 2.50 -3.73
N GLU A 468 18.38 1.62 -4.40
CA GLU A 468 18.52 0.16 -4.25
C GLU A 468 19.43 -0.46 -5.31
N ASP A 469 19.52 0.19 -6.48
CA ASP A 469 20.33 -0.30 -7.59
C ASP A 469 21.82 -0.03 -7.33
N PHE A 470 22.65 -0.96 -7.75
CA PHE A 470 24.10 -0.87 -7.54
C PHE A 470 24.90 -1.29 -8.78
N LYS A 471 26.22 -1.00 -8.77
CA LYS A 471 27.16 -1.46 -9.80
C LYS A 471 27.96 -2.66 -9.33
N LEU A 472 28.12 -3.63 -10.22
CA LEU A 472 29.13 -4.66 -10.09
C LEU A 472 30.54 -4.05 -10.27
N ALA A 473 31.59 -4.79 -9.87
CA ALA A 473 32.99 -4.43 -10.10
C ALA A 473 33.32 -4.21 -11.59
N THR A 474 32.55 -4.82 -12.49
CA THR A 474 32.62 -4.63 -13.95
C THR A 474 32.02 -3.30 -14.42
N GLY A 475 31.41 -2.52 -13.54
CA GLY A 475 30.68 -1.30 -13.89
C GLY A 475 29.23 -1.54 -14.35
N THR A 476 28.80 -2.80 -14.46
CA THR A 476 27.44 -3.15 -14.90
C THR A 476 26.42 -2.81 -13.81
N TRP A 477 25.36 -2.09 -14.16
CA TRP A 477 24.23 -1.80 -13.26
C TRP A 477 23.34 -3.03 -13.02
N VAL A 478 22.92 -3.20 -11.79
CA VAL A 478 21.96 -4.23 -11.35
C VAL A 478 20.67 -3.57 -10.91
N ALA A 479 19.57 -3.86 -11.60
CA ALA A 479 18.22 -3.43 -11.26
C ALA A 479 17.64 -4.38 -10.18
N VAL A 480 17.87 -4.05 -8.93
CA VAL A 480 17.59 -4.91 -7.76
C VAL A 480 16.12 -5.34 -7.69
N GLY A 481 15.19 -4.40 -7.86
CA GLY A 481 13.76 -4.69 -7.74
C GLY A 481 13.26 -5.70 -8.78
N VAL A 482 13.70 -5.57 -10.04
CA VAL A 482 13.33 -6.48 -11.13
C VAL A 482 13.91 -7.88 -10.89
N LEU A 483 15.19 -7.94 -10.55
CA LEU A 483 15.89 -9.19 -10.28
C LEU A 483 15.26 -9.94 -9.10
N ARG A 484 14.98 -9.25 -7.98
CA ARG A 484 14.37 -9.84 -6.80
C ARG A 484 13.01 -10.47 -7.11
N VAL A 485 12.12 -9.72 -7.76
CA VAL A 485 10.77 -10.21 -8.12
C VAL A 485 10.84 -11.44 -9.02
N GLY A 486 11.70 -11.40 -10.04
CA GLY A 486 11.86 -12.53 -10.96
C GLY A 486 12.44 -13.78 -10.29
N ALA A 487 13.47 -13.63 -9.45
CA ALA A 487 14.08 -14.74 -8.72
C ALA A 487 13.10 -15.38 -7.72
N LEU A 488 12.30 -14.56 -7.00
CA LEU A 488 11.28 -15.06 -6.08
C LEU A 488 10.18 -15.83 -6.83
N ALA A 489 9.71 -15.32 -7.96
CA ALA A 489 8.73 -16.01 -8.81
C ALA A 489 9.27 -17.36 -9.29
N ALA A 490 10.51 -17.41 -9.78
CA ALA A 490 11.15 -18.63 -10.24
C ALA A 490 11.29 -19.70 -9.12
N ALA A 491 11.58 -19.27 -7.88
CA ALA A 491 11.77 -20.16 -6.73
C ALA A 491 10.49 -20.41 -5.91
N SER A 492 9.33 -19.93 -6.40
CA SER A 492 8.04 -20.18 -5.74
C SER A 492 7.76 -21.69 -5.60
N PRO A 493 7.12 -22.14 -4.51
CA PRO A 493 6.66 -21.39 -3.33
C PRO A 493 7.68 -21.34 -2.18
N ALA A 494 8.95 -21.73 -2.38
CA ALA A 494 9.93 -21.90 -1.31
C ALA A 494 10.32 -20.60 -0.61
N LEU A 495 10.44 -19.50 -1.36
CA LEU A 495 10.91 -18.22 -0.86
C LEU A 495 9.76 -17.26 -0.54
N GLN A 496 9.89 -16.53 0.56
CA GLN A 496 8.99 -15.46 0.96
C GLN A 496 9.47 -14.12 0.41
N ASP A 497 10.74 -13.80 0.59
CA ASP A 497 11.38 -12.58 0.11
C ASP A 497 12.91 -12.76 0.07
N ALA A 498 13.63 -11.76 -0.48
CA ALA A 498 15.07 -11.79 -0.58
C ALA A 498 15.69 -10.40 -0.64
N ILE A 499 16.99 -10.30 -0.35
CA ILE A 499 17.83 -9.15 -0.66
C ILE A 499 18.91 -9.55 -1.66
N VAL A 500 19.21 -8.63 -2.56
CA VAL A 500 20.20 -8.81 -3.63
C VAL A 500 21.50 -8.12 -3.22
N ALA A 501 22.59 -8.84 -3.21
CA ALA A 501 23.91 -8.35 -2.86
C ALA A 501 24.88 -8.49 -4.04
N GLY A 502 25.90 -7.64 -4.10
CA GLY A 502 26.91 -7.70 -5.18
C GLY A 502 27.53 -6.35 -5.51
N GLU A 503 27.23 -5.30 -4.76
CA GLU A 503 27.82 -3.99 -4.96
C GLU A 503 29.36 -4.08 -4.90
N ASN A 504 30.02 -3.56 -5.95
CA ASN A 504 31.48 -3.60 -6.12
C ASN A 504 32.09 -5.03 -6.12
N ARG A 505 31.28 -6.07 -6.37
CA ARG A 505 31.73 -7.47 -6.48
C ARG A 505 31.64 -7.97 -7.92
N ALA A 506 32.29 -9.08 -8.19
CA ALA A 506 32.34 -9.66 -9.54
C ALA A 506 30.99 -10.27 -10.01
N SER A 507 30.11 -10.60 -9.09
CA SER A 507 28.84 -11.27 -9.39
C SER A 507 27.75 -10.93 -8.38
N ILE A 508 26.51 -11.27 -8.72
CA ILE A 508 25.35 -11.10 -7.86
C ILE A 508 25.16 -12.34 -6.97
N GLY A 509 24.83 -12.08 -5.70
CA GLY A 509 24.35 -13.07 -4.76
C GLY A 509 23.02 -12.66 -4.13
N MET A 510 22.33 -13.59 -3.49
CA MET A 510 21.04 -13.39 -2.87
C MET A 510 21.00 -13.98 -1.46
N LEU A 511 20.54 -13.21 -0.48
CA LEU A 511 20.11 -13.71 0.83
C LEU A 511 18.59 -13.85 0.80
N ALA A 512 18.04 -15.02 1.09
CA ALA A 512 16.64 -15.31 0.89
C ALA A 512 15.96 -15.85 2.16
N TRP A 513 14.80 -15.32 2.48
CA TRP A 513 13.93 -15.82 3.54
C TRP A 513 12.95 -16.86 3.01
N LEU A 514 12.79 -17.93 3.78
CA LEU A 514 11.89 -19.03 3.45
C LEU A 514 10.44 -18.69 3.76
N SER A 515 9.54 -19.16 2.90
CA SER A 515 8.11 -19.23 3.17
C SER A 515 7.78 -20.52 3.93
N ALA A 516 7.42 -20.44 5.21
CA ALA A 516 7.09 -21.61 6.01
C ALA A 516 5.99 -22.47 5.35
N ALA A 517 4.92 -21.85 4.86
CA ALA A 517 3.84 -22.54 4.16
C ALA A 517 4.29 -23.14 2.82
N GLY A 518 5.11 -22.42 2.06
CA GLY A 518 5.67 -22.91 0.81
C GLY A 518 6.64 -24.09 1.01
N CYS A 519 7.46 -24.02 2.05
CA CYS A 519 8.36 -25.10 2.43
C CYS A 519 7.60 -26.36 2.86
N HIS A 520 6.54 -26.19 3.68
CA HIS A 520 5.67 -27.32 4.05
C HIS A 520 5.04 -27.98 2.82
N LYS A 521 4.56 -27.19 1.86
CA LYS A 521 3.97 -27.71 0.61
C LYS A 521 4.98 -28.55 -0.19
N LEU A 522 6.27 -28.18 -0.20
CA LEU A 522 7.32 -28.85 -0.96
C LEU A 522 7.88 -30.11 -0.25
N THR A 523 7.91 -30.09 1.08
CA THR A 523 8.59 -31.13 1.86
C THR A 523 7.64 -32.04 2.65
N GLY A 524 6.40 -31.59 2.88
CA GLY A 524 5.48 -32.22 3.85
C GLY A 524 5.92 -32.04 5.31
N CYS A 525 7.03 -31.31 5.56
CA CYS A 525 7.63 -31.12 6.88
C CYS A 525 7.24 -29.77 7.50
N ASN A 526 6.85 -29.81 8.78
CA ASN A 526 6.52 -28.61 9.56
C ASN A 526 7.62 -28.33 10.59
N ALA A 527 8.85 -28.15 10.12
CA ALA A 527 10.03 -27.89 10.94
C ALA A 527 10.31 -26.38 11.09
N PRO A 528 11.11 -25.97 12.09
CA PRO A 528 11.60 -24.61 12.22
C PRO A 528 12.37 -24.14 10.98
N LEU A 529 12.36 -22.83 10.68
CA LEU A 529 13.03 -22.25 9.51
C LEU A 529 14.54 -22.58 9.46
N CYS A 530 15.20 -22.65 10.62
CA CYS A 530 16.62 -23.01 10.72
C CYS A 530 16.93 -24.44 10.24
N GLU A 531 15.98 -25.36 10.40
CA GLU A 531 16.11 -26.73 9.87
C GLU A 531 15.72 -26.78 8.39
N LEU A 532 14.65 -26.06 8.02
CA LEU A 532 14.19 -25.96 6.64
C LEU A 532 15.25 -25.34 5.73
N ALA A 533 16.02 -24.34 6.19
CA ALA A 533 17.12 -23.75 5.43
C ALA A 533 18.22 -24.75 5.03
N ARG A 534 18.33 -25.85 5.78
CA ARG A 534 19.26 -26.96 5.52
C ARG A 534 18.63 -28.16 4.80
N HIS A 535 17.30 -28.14 4.61
CA HIS A 535 16.58 -29.30 4.06
C HIS A 535 16.98 -29.56 2.59
N PRO A 536 17.45 -30.75 2.24
CA PRO A 536 18.02 -31.04 0.91
C PRO A 536 17.05 -30.74 -0.24
N THR A 537 15.78 -31.14 -0.10
CA THR A 537 14.74 -30.90 -1.13
C THR A 537 14.53 -29.42 -1.40
N LEU A 538 14.48 -28.57 -0.35
CA LEU A 538 14.29 -27.13 -0.49
C LEU A 538 15.51 -26.47 -1.13
N ARG A 539 16.70 -26.85 -0.68
CA ARG A 539 17.95 -26.36 -1.25
C ARG A 539 18.06 -26.67 -2.73
N GLU A 540 17.75 -27.92 -3.10
CA GLU A 540 17.76 -28.34 -4.49
C GLU A 540 16.67 -27.65 -5.33
N HIS A 541 15.45 -27.48 -4.80
CA HIS A 541 14.38 -26.73 -5.47
C HIS A 541 14.85 -25.30 -5.79
N VAL A 542 15.38 -24.57 -4.80
CA VAL A 542 15.87 -23.20 -4.99
C VAL A 542 17.05 -23.18 -5.98
N ARG A 543 18.02 -24.11 -5.84
CA ARG A 543 19.15 -24.20 -6.75
C ARG A 543 18.70 -24.35 -8.21
N GLN A 544 17.81 -25.31 -8.48
CA GLN A 544 17.30 -25.57 -9.84
C GLN A 544 16.48 -24.39 -10.37
N ALA A 545 15.68 -23.73 -9.52
CA ALA A 545 14.93 -22.55 -9.89
C ALA A 545 15.84 -21.42 -10.38
N ILE A 546 16.91 -21.14 -9.63
CA ILE A 546 17.86 -20.09 -10.00
C ILE A 546 18.72 -20.51 -11.21
N VAL A 547 19.03 -21.78 -11.38
CA VAL A 547 19.69 -22.27 -12.62
C VAL A 547 18.82 -21.98 -13.84
N ARG A 548 17.51 -22.28 -13.79
CA ARG A 548 16.58 -21.97 -14.89
C ARG A 548 16.49 -20.45 -15.11
N TRP A 549 16.33 -19.68 -14.05
CA TRP A 549 16.34 -18.21 -14.13
C TRP A 549 17.59 -17.70 -14.87
N ASN A 550 18.77 -18.18 -14.49
CA ASN A 550 20.03 -17.78 -15.09
C ASN A 550 20.16 -18.19 -16.57
N ALA A 551 19.55 -19.31 -16.98
CA ALA A 551 19.52 -19.73 -18.37
C ALA A 551 18.69 -18.78 -19.25
N ASP A 552 17.56 -18.32 -18.72
CA ASP A 552 16.67 -17.36 -19.40
C ASP A 552 17.23 -15.93 -19.32
N HIS A 553 18.12 -15.62 -18.36
CA HIS A 553 18.68 -14.30 -18.09
C HIS A 553 20.22 -14.36 -17.98
N PRO A 554 20.95 -14.60 -19.09
CA PRO A 554 22.39 -14.86 -19.06
C PRO A 554 23.27 -13.62 -18.77
N GLY A 555 22.69 -12.40 -18.82
CA GLY A 555 23.40 -11.15 -18.59
C GLY A 555 23.95 -11.02 -17.17
N SER A 556 25.15 -10.45 -17.00
CA SER A 556 25.81 -10.31 -15.69
C SER A 556 25.00 -9.50 -14.67
N SER A 557 24.11 -8.62 -15.13
CA SER A 557 23.21 -7.82 -14.29
C SER A 557 21.97 -8.58 -13.78
N GLN A 558 21.74 -9.80 -14.25
CA GLN A 558 20.56 -10.61 -13.91
C GLN A 558 20.92 -12.01 -13.40
N ARG A 559 22.17 -12.43 -13.60
CA ARG A 559 22.63 -13.77 -13.27
C ARG A 559 23.04 -13.85 -11.79
N ILE A 560 22.33 -14.67 -11.02
CA ILE A 560 22.60 -14.95 -9.60
C ILE A 560 23.60 -16.08 -9.49
N SER A 561 24.74 -15.83 -8.85
CA SER A 561 25.83 -16.82 -8.71
C SER A 561 25.75 -17.61 -7.40
N ARG A 562 25.15 -17.05 -6.36
CA ARG A 562 25.10 -17.65 -5.02
C ARG A 562 23.80 -17.29 -4.30
N VAL A 563 23.30 -18.21 -3.49
CA VAL A 563 22.14 -17.98 -2.62
C VAL A 563 22.43 -18.51 -1.22
N LEU A 564 22.12 -17.74 -0.20
CA LEU A 564 22.13 -18.16 1.20
C LEU A 564 20.70 -18.09 1.74
N LEU A 565 20.15 -19.22 2.19
CA LEU A 565 18.85 -19.31 2.84
C LEU A 565 19.00 -18.89 4.29
N LEU A 566 18.25 -17.85 4.71
CA LEU A 566 18.31 -17.32 6.06
C LEU A 566 17.46 -18.18 7.01
N PRO A 567 17.99 -18.50 8.22
CA PRO A 567 17.34 -19.41 9.16
C PRO A 567 16.30 -18.74 10.05
N ASP A 568 16.14 -17.43 9.96
CA ASP A 568 15.26 -16.58 10.76
C ASP A 568 14.28 -15.78 9.89
N THR A 569 13.38 -15.05 10.51
CA THR A 569 12.47 -14.13 9.83
C THR A 569 13.04 -12.71 9.80
N PRO A 570 12.67 -11.87 8.81
CA PRO A 570 13.09 -10.48 8.78
C PRO A 570 12.49 -9.71 9.98
N SER A 571 13.31 -8.90 10.64
CA SER A 571 12.94 -8.17 11.85
C SER A 571 12.29 -6.83 11.55
N ILE A 572 11.10 -6.59 12.12
CA ILE A 572 10.42 -5.30 12.04
C ILE A 572 11.13 -4.23 12.90
N ASP A 573 11.63 -4.59 14.08
CA ASP A 573 12.33 -3.66 14.98
C ASP A 573 13.66 -3.20 14.39
N ALA A 574 14.35 -4.07 13.69
CA ALA A 574 15.59 -3.75 12.98
C ALA A 574 15.38 -3.21 11.55
N ASN A 575 14.17 -2.86 11.18
CA ASN A 575 13.84 -2.32 9.86
C ASN A 575 14.21 -3.20 8.65
N GLU A 576 14.43 -4.51 8.83
CA GLU A 576 14.64 -5.42 7.70
C GLU A 576 13.38 -5.56 6.85
N ILE A 577 12.22 -5.55 7.53
CA ILE A 577 10.90 -5.57 6.89
C ILE A 577 10.08 -4.38 7.39
N THR A 578 9.31 -3.80 6.49
CA THR A 578 8.37 -2.74 6.83
C THR A 578 7.08 -3.31 7.43
N ASP A 579 6.28 -2.47 8.05
CA ASP A 579 4.93 -2.80 8.53
C ASP A 579 3.97 -3.24 7.41
N LYS A 580 4.33 -2.98 6.15
CA LYS A 580 3.62 -3.40 4.93
C LYS A 580 4.04 -4.78 4.42
N GLY A 581 5.03 -5.40 5.07
CA GLY A 581 5.59 -6.68 4.65
C GLY A 581 6.62 -6.59 3.51
N TYR A 582 7.13 -5.41 3.17
CA TYR A 582 8.18 -5.25 2.16
C TYR A 582 9.56 -5.20 2.81
N ILE A 583 10.51 -5.89 2.22
CA ILE A 583 11.91 -5.86 2.65
C ILE A 583 12.54 -4.49 2.35
N ASN A 584 13.23 -3.95 3.33
CA ASN A 584 14.10 -2.81 3.19
C ASN A 584 15.49 -3.29 2.74
N GLN A 585 15.72 -3.29 1.45
CA GLN A 585 16.93 -3.80 0.81
C GLN A 585 18.21 -3.25 1.46
N ARG A 586 18.30 -1.94 1.67
CA ARG A 586 19.50 -1.28 2.22
C ARG A 586 19.74 -1.69 3.67
N LEU A 587 18.75 -1.52 4.54
CA LEU A 587 18.91 -1.79 5.98
C LEU A 587 19.11 -3.28 6.26
N ALA A 588 18.45 -4.14 5.48
CA ALA A 588 18.66 -5.58 5.57
C ALA A 588 20.08 -5.96 5.16
N LEU A 589 20.66 -5.36 4.10
CA LEU A 589 22.07 -5.59 3.73
C LEU A 589 23.05 -5.11 4.82
N GLU A 590 22.82 -3.92 5.40
CA GLU A 590 23.64 -3.39 6.50
C GLU A 590 23.64 -4.33 7.71
N ARG A 591 22.46 -4.79 8.11
CA ARG A 591 22.32 -5.72 9.23
C ARG A 591 22.93 -7.09 8.94
N ARG A 592 22.73 -7.61 7.73
CA ARG A 592 23.20 -8.92 7.28
C ARG A 592 24.61 -8.88 6.68
N LYS A 593 25.40 -7.86 7.00
CA LYS A 593 26.75 -7.71 6.45
C LYS A 593 27.60 -8.97 6.64
N ALA A 594 27.52 -9.65 7.78
CA ALA A 594 28.24 -10.90 8.03
C ALA A 594 27.78 -12.03 7.08
N ASP A 595 26.46 -12.13 6.84
CA ASP A 595 25.89 -13.10 5.90
C ASP A 595 26.29 -12.77 4.46
N VAL A 596 26.38 -11.49 4.10
CA VAL A 596 26.87 -11.05 2.78
C VAL A 596 28.35 -11.42 2.60
N GLU A 597 29.20 -11.20 3.60
CA GLU A 597 30.61 -11.62 3.53
C GLU A 597 30.73 -13.14 3.43
N ARG A 598 29.92 -13.87 4.17
CA ARG A 598 29.84 -15.34 4.09
C ARG A 598 29.38 -15.82 2.71
N LEU A 599 28.36 -15.17 2.13
CA LEU A 599 27.85 -15.46 0.79
C LEU A 599 28.94 -15.36 -0.28
N PHE A 600 29.83 -14.37 -0.17
CA PHE A 600 30.91 -14.12 -1.14
C PHE A 600 32.28 -14.65 -0.73
N ALA A 601 32.38 -15.45 0.34
CA ALA A 601 33.65 -16.06 0.76
C ALA A 601 34.33 -16.82 -0.40
N ALA A 602 35.66 -16.77 -0.47
CA ALA A 602 36.42 -17.43 -1.52
C ALA A 602 36.18 -18.96 -1.52
N ALA A 603 36.05 -19.54 -0.31
CA ALA A 603 35.61 -20.91 -0.11
C ALA A 603 34.26 -20.86 0.64
N PRO A 604 33.14 -20.89 -0.05
CA PRO A 604 31.82 -20.83 0.58
C PRO A 604 31.60 -22.09 1.41
N ASP A 605 30.97 -21.95 2.57
CA ASP A 605 30.57 -23.07 3.40
C ASP A 605 29.39 -23.85 2.77
N GLY A 606 29.07 -25.02 3.34
CA GLY A 606 28.02 -25.90 2.83
C GLY A 606 26.60 -25.33 2.90
N GLU A 607 26.39 -24.18 3.56
CA GLU A 607 25.08 -23.53 3.63
C GLU A 607 24.83 -22.57 2.45
N VAL A 608 25.89 -22.07 1.82
CA VAL A 608 25.80 -21.26 0.60
C VAL A 608 25.51 -22.19 -0.60
N LEU A 609 24.45 -21.89 -1.33
CA LEU A 609 24.16 -22.53 -2.61
C LEU A 609 24.97 -21.86 -3.70
N VAL A 610 25.96 -22.56 -4.24
CA VAL A 610 26.70 -22.12 -5.43
C VAL A 610 25.90 -22.53 -6.67
N ILE A 611 25.56 -21.55 -7.50
CA ILE A 611 24.77 -21.75 -8.71
C ILE A 611 25.74 -21.90 -9.87
N SER A 612 26.07 -23.12 -10.21
CA SER A 612 26.86 -23.41 -11.42
C SER A 612 26.04 -23.16 -12.68
N PRO A 613 26.66 -22.77 -13.81
CA PRO A 613 25.97 -22.83 -15.10
C PRO A 613 25.40 -24.26 -15.29
N ALA A 614 24.25 -24.34 -15.99
CA ALA A 614 23.80 -25.65 -16.47
C ALA A 614 24.91 -26.29 -17.29
N PRO A 615 25.15 -27.60 -17.12
CA PRO A 615 26.21 -28.32 -17.85
C PRO A 615 26.00 -28.24 -19.36
#